data_1d89b24aae20edfb7d412aebfcfb6aae
#
_entry.id   1d89b24aae20edfb7d412aebfcfb6aae
#
_cell.length_a   1.000
_cell.length_b   1.000
_cell.length_c   1.000
_cell.angle_alpha   90.00
_cell.angle_beta   90.00
_cell.angle_gamma   90.00
#
_symmetry.space_group_name_H-M   'P 1'
#
loop_
_entity.id
_entity.type
_entity.pdbx_description
1 polymer ?
#
loop_
_entity_poly.entity_id
_entity_poly.type
_entity_poly.pdbx_seq_one_letter_code
_entity_poly.pdbx_strand_id
1 'polypeptide(L)'
;EGEYETVDNIKDIILTATNGQKVALTDVANVVFEDSPASISRTDGAYEITISADYTGDNVQQQINSEVITPNLSGTISIGQNSRDRMMKSEFSSLYRAIAIAVFLVFVVMAAQFESVKFSIMVMTTIPFSLVGSFGLLKLTGVSISMTSLLGFLILVGTVVNNGILYVDTVNQYRSTMDLRTALIETGATRIRPILMTSMTTILAMIPMALAIGSSGSTTQGLAIVDIGGLSVGVIVALFMVPVYYALLSRKPKEEIPDVD
;
A
#
# COMPACT_ATOMS: atom_id res chain seq x y z
N GLU A 1 43.50 1.16 9.54
CA GLU A 1 42.54 1.20 10.68
C GLU A 1 43.36 0.97 11.94
N GLY A 2 43.36 1.90 12.91
CA GLY A 2 43.92 1.71 14.24
C GLY A 2 45.17 2.49 14.60
N GLU A 3 45.74 3.33 13.71
CA GLU A 3 47.01 4.01 14.02
C GLU A 3 46.83 5.26 14.93
N TYR A 4 45.59 5.79 15.08
CA TYR A 4 45.28 7.00 15.86
C TYR A 4 44.00 6.82 16.70
N GLU A 5 43.98 5.81 17.55
CA GLU A 5 42.77 5.50 18.36
C GLU A 5 42.65 6.33 19.63
N THR A 6 43.72 6.97 20.06
CA THR A 6 43.76 7.81 21.28
C THR A 6 44.24 9.22 20.98
N VAL A 7 43.84 10.19 21.81
CA VAL A 7 44.28 11.60 21.67
C VAL A 7 45.79 11.75 21.82
N ASP A 8 46.39 10.90 22.64
CA ASP A 8 47.85 10.95 22.84
C ASP A 8 48.58 10.52 21.54
N ASN A 9 48.04 9.55 20.78
CA ASN A 9 48.57 9.21 19.46
C ASN A 9 48.46 10.34 18.45
N ILE A 10 47.44 11.20 18.56
CA ILE A 10 47.27 12.38 17.67
C ILE A 10 48.29 13.45 18.06
N LYS A 11 48.59 13.65 19.34
CA LYS A 11 49.59 14.61 19.79
C LYS A 11 51.02 14.25 19.35
N ASP A 12 51.30 12.98 19.19
CA ASP A 12 52.60 12.44 18.76
C ASP A 12 52.85 12.51 17.23
N ILE A 13 51.89 13.05 16.47
CA ILE A 13 52.04 13.17 15.01
C ILE A 13 53.18 14.15 14.70
N ILE A 14 54.15 13.70 13.91
CA ILE A 14 55.27 14.55 13.43
C ILE A 14 54.94 15.04 12.05
N LEU A 15 54.87 16.34 11.87
CA LEU A 15 54.69 17.03 10.61
C LEU A 15 56.07 17.36 10.00
N THR A 16 56.20 17.23 8.66
CA THR A 16 57.41 17.68 7.95
C THR A 16 57.11 19.02 7.29
N ALA A 17 57.79 20.06 7.78
CA ALA A 17 57.70 21.42 7.19
C ALA A 17 58.32 21.48 5.78
N THR A 18 57.99 22.49 4.98
CA THR A 18 58.47 22.71 3.62
C THR A 18 60.00 22.81 3.52
N ASN A 19 60.68 23.17 4.63
CA ASN A 19 62.13 23.21 4.73
C ASN A 19 62.80 21.89 5.17
N GLY A 20 62.00 20.79 5.26
CA GLY A 20 62.47 19.46 5.69
C GLY A 20 62.60 19.26 7.22
N GLN A 21 62.29 20.27 8.03
CA GLN A 21 62.34 20.18 9.49
C GLN A 21 61.12 19.40 10.01
N LYS A 22 61.37 18.51 10.95
CA LYS A 22 60.30 17.74 11.66
C LYS A 22 59.82 18.56 12.87
N VAL A 23 58.50 18.78 12.94
CA VAL A 23 57.83 19.55 14.00
C VAL A 23 56.69 18.69 14.56
N ALA A 24 56.55 18.62 15.88
CA ALA A 24 55.44 17.90 16.49
C ALA A 24 54.14 18.69 16.26
N LEU A 25 53.01 17.99 16.11
CA LEU A 25 51.72 18.63 15.95
C LEU A 25 51.37 19.55 17.13
N THR A 26 51.78 19.22 18.35
CA THR A 26 51.61 20.00 19.56
C THR A 26 52.35 21.31 19.55
N ASP A 27 53.39 21.50 18.72
CA ASP A 27 54.14 22.76 18.59
C ASP A 27 53.46 23.79 17.71
N VAL A 28 52.54 23.34 16.83
CA VAL A 28 51.85 24.16 15.84
C VAL A 28 50.34 24.21 15.99
N ALA A 29 49.79 23.28 16.76
CA ALA A 29 48.33 23.17 17.00
C ALA A 29 48.02 22.76 18.43
N ASN A 30 46.93 23.28 18.98
CA ASN A 30 46.40 22.84 20.29
C ASN A 30 45.28 21.83 20.05
N VAL A 31 45.45 20.59 20.55
CA VAL A 31 44.44 19.52 20.43
C VAL A 31 43.53 19.61 21.66
N VAL A 32 42.29 19.98 21.41
CA VAL A 32 41.23 20.06 22.42
C VAL A 32 40.06 19.15 22.07
N PHE A 33 39.42 18.63 23.14
CA PHE A 33 38.15 17.92 22.98
C PHE A 33 37.03 18.94 22.91
N GLU A 34 36.20 18.79 21.92
CA GLU A 34 35.01 19.61 21.77
C GLU A 34 33.82 18.69 21.45
N ASP A 35 32.69 18.93 22.12
CA ASP A 35 31.46 18.22 21.84
C ASP A 35 30.95 18.66 20.45
N SER A 36 30.95 17.74 19.49
CA SER A 36 30.45 17.99 18.16
C SER A 36 29.32 17.00 17.84
N PRO A 37 28.20 17.46 17.27
CA PRO A 37 27.13 16.56 16.84
C PRO A 37 27.65 15.59 15.77
N ALA A 38 27.32 14.32 15.90
CA ALA A 38 27.73 13.26 14.96
C ALA A 38 27.22 13.49 13.53
N SER A 39 26.11 14.23 13.39
CA SER A 39 25.57 14.65 12.10
C SER A 39 24.85 16.00 12.23
N ILE A 40 24.99 16.85 11.23
CA ILE A 40 24.26 18.11 11.14
C ILE A 40 23.31 18.01 9.94
N SER A 41 22.00 17.96 10.23
CA SER A 41 20.96 17.94 9.21
C SER A 41 20.46 19.35 8.93
N ARG A 42 20.19 19.64 7.65
CA ARG A 42 19.57 20.89 7.22
C ARG A 42 18.44 20.58 6.26
N THR A 43 17.30 21.23 6.48
CA THR A 43 16.15 21.17 5.58
C THR A 43 15.79 22.61 5.19
N ASP A 44 15.70 22.88 3.89
CA ASP A 44 15.44 24.21 3.32
C ASP A 44 16.40 25.30 3.84
N GLY A 45 17.67 24.94 4.08
CA GLY A 45 18.70 25.84 4.57
C GLY A 45 18.73 26.07 6.08
N ALA A 46 17.72 25.63 6.83
CA ALA A 46 17.66 25.71 8.29
C ALA A 46 18.23 24.44 8.96
N TYR A 47 18.86 24.61 10.12
CA TYR A 47 19.29 23.47 10.91
C TYR A 47 18.09 22.69 11.46
N GLU A 48 18.16 21.37 11.38
CA GLU A 48 17.11 20.47 11.84
C GLU A 48 17.69 19.48 12.86
N ILE A 49 17.01 19.35 14.01
CA ILE A 49 17.28 18.32 15.00
C ILE A 49 16.02 17.47 15.12
N THR A 50 16.15 16.17 14.91
CA THR A 50 15.05 15.23 15.07
C THR A 50 15.14 14.55 16.43
N ILE A 51 14.09 14.71 17.24
CA ILE A 51 13.92 14.01 18.50
C ILE A 51 12.88 12.93 18.28
N SER A 52 13.24 11.67 18.52
CA SER A 52 12.34 10.51 18.43
C SER A 52 12.05 9.97 19.82
N ALA A 53 10.79 9.73 20.11
CA ALA A 53 10.36 9.12 21.36
C ALA A 53 9.24 8.11 21.09
N ASP A 54 9.31 6.95 21.73
CA ASP A 54 8.25 5.98 21.73
C ASP A 54 7.25 6.32 22.84
N TYR A 55 5.97 6.23 22.54
CA TYR A 55 4.92 6.51 23.51
C TYR A 55 3.81 5.47 23.45
N THR A 56 3.12 5.28 24.57
CA THR A 56 1.96 4.38 24.67
C THR A 56 0.73 5.20 25.04
N GLY A 57 -0.31 5.14 24.23
CA GLY A 57 -1.58 5.83 24.45
C GLY A 57 -2.03 6.67 23.27
N ASP A 58 -3.31 7.05 23.27
CA ASP A 58 -3.92 7.87 22.23
C ASP A 58 -3.65 9.36 22.47
N ASN A 59 -3.38 10.12 21.41
CA ASN A 59 -3.16 11.58 21.41
C ASN A 59 -1.95 12.10 22.22
N VAL A 60 -1.04 11.25 22.69
CA VAL A 60 0.13 11.64 23.49
C VAL A 60 1.03 12.62 22.73
N GLN A 61 1.22 12.42 21.41
CA GLN A 61 2.01 13.34 20.59
C GLN A 61 1.43 14.76 20.57
N GLN A 62 0.11 14.88 20.52
CA GLN A 62 -0.56 16.19 20.51
C GLN A 62 -0.46 16.87 21.87
N GLN A 63 -0.60 16.13 22.96
CA GLN A 63 -0.41 16.63 24.32
C GLN A 63 1.02 17.11 24.55
N ILE A 64 2.03 16.32 24.21
CA ILE A 64 3.44 16.71 24.32
C ILE A 64 3.73 17.98 23.52
N ASN A 65 3.22 18.06 22.28
CA ASN A 65 3.41 19.26 21.47
C ASN A 65 2.78 20.51 22.08
N SER A 66 1.55 20.43 22.58
CA SER A 66 0.84 21.59 23.13
C SER A 66 1.28 21.96 24.54
N GLU A 67 1.57 21.01 25.41
CA GLU A 67 1.81 21.26 26.84
C GLU A 67 3.30 21.39 27.19
N VAL A 68 4.18 20.69 26.43
CA VAL A 68 5.61 20.65 26.76
C VAL A 68 6.44 21.40 25.74
N ILE A 69 6.28 21.12 24.46
CA ILE A 69 7.17 21.64 23.42
C ILE A 69 6.85 23.10 23.10
N THR A 70 5.59 23.39 22.72
CA THR A 70 5.18 24.74 22.27
C THR A 70 5.46 25.84 23.32
N PRO A 71 5.17 25.67 24.61
CA PRO A 71 5.43 26.70 25.62
C PRO A 71 6.92 26.96 25.88
N ASN A 72 7.78 25.96 25.64
CA ASN A 72 9.21 26.02 25.93
C ASN A 72 10.06 26.33 24.68
N LEU A 73 9.46 26.55 23.52
CA LEU A 73 10.18 26.94 22.30
C LEU A 73 10.64 28.40 22.36
N SER A 74 11.93 28.60 22.13
CA SER A 74 12.45 29.95 21.86
C SER A 74 11.93 30.47 20.53
N GLY A 75 11.66 31.77 20.42
CA GLY A 75 11.05 32.37 19.23
C GLY A 75 11.80 32.20 17.90
N THR A 76 13.04 31.68 17.96
CA THR A 76 13.87 31.36 16.77
C THR A 76 13.75 29.88 16.35
N ILE A 77 13.09 29.05 17.15
CA ILE A 77 12.94 27.61 16.89
C ILE A 77 11.48 27.34 16.54
N SER A 78 11.25 26.65 15.45
CA SER A 78 9.92 26.21 15.03
C SER A 78 9.82 24.70 15.03
N ILE A 79 8.64 24.17 15.38
CA ILE A 79 8.36 22.74 15.23
C ILE A 79 8.12 22.47 13.74
N GLY A 80 9.06 21.79 13.10
CA GLY A 80 8.92 21.30 11.74
C GLY A 80 8.29 19.91 11.71
N GLN A 81 7.62 19.57 10.61
CA GLN A 81 7.34 18.17 10.33
C GLN A 81 8.65 17.49 9.95
N ASN A 82 8.95 16.35 10.58
CA ASN A 82 10.11 15.54 10.23
C ASN A 82 10.11 15.26 8.72
N SER A 83 11.25 15.38 8.08
CA SER A 83 11.42 15.06 6.65
C SER A 83 10.91 13.67 6.29
N ARG A 84 11.08 12.70 7.20
CA ARG A 84 10.52 11.34 7.07
C ARG A 84 8.98 11.36 7.03
N ASP A 85 8.31 12.12 7.89
CA ASP A 85 6.85 12.21 7.94
C ASP A 85 6.29 12.90 6.68
N ARG A 86 6.99 13.91 6.18
CA ARG A 86 6.62 14.57 4.91
C ARG A 86 6.74 13.59 3.74
N MET A 87 7.84 12.84 3.66
CA MET A 87 8.04 11.81 2.64
C MET A 87 6.95 10.74 2.74
N MET A 88 6.71 10.19 3.92
CA MET A 88 5.64 9.22 4.14
C MET A 88 4.28 9.75 3.67
N LYS A 89 3.88 10.95 4.08
CA LYS A 89 2.61 11.56 3.65
C LYS A 89 2.53 11.74 2.13
N SER A 90 3.61 12.15 1.48
CA SER A 90 3.66 12.31 0.02
C SER A 90 3.54 10.97 -0.70
N GLU A 91 4.19 9.92 -0.19
CA GLU A 91 4.13 8.57 -0.72
C GLU A 91 2.74 7.95 -0.54
N PHE A 92 2.13 8.07 0.64
CA PHE A 92 0.73 7.66 0.85
C PHE A 92 -0.23 8.37 -0.11
N SER A 93 -0.10 9.69 -0.25
CA SER A 93 -0.91 10.47 -1.20
C SER A 93 -0.72 10.00 -2.65
N SER A 94 0.51 9.67 -3.03
CA SER A 94 0.83 9.16 -4.36
C SER A 94 0.23 7.78 -4.60
N LEU A 95 0.26 6.88 -3.61
CA LEU A 95 -0.37 5.56 -3.70
C LEU A 95 -1.90 5.65 -3.78
N TYR A 96 -2.54 6.51 -3.00
CA TYR A 96 -4.00 6.72 -3.13
C TYR A 96 -4.39 7.22 -4.52
N ARG A 97 -3.62 8.15 -5.09
CA ARG A 97 -3.82 8.60 -6.48
C ARG A 97 -3.61 7.49 -7.48
N ALA A 98 -2.57 6.66 -7.29
CA ALA A 98 -2.32 5.51 -8.14
C ALA A 98 -3.47 4.49 -8.10
N ILE A 99 -4.01 4.19 -6.92
CA ILE A 99 -5.18 3.30 -6.77
C ILE A 99 -6.40 3.88 -7.50
N ALA A 100 -6.68 5.19 -7.33
CA ALA A 100 -7.79 5.84 -8.01
C ALA A 100 -7.64 5.80 -9.53
N ILE A 101 -6.44 6.06 -10.05
CA ILE A 101 -6.14 5.97 -11.48
C ILE A 101 -6.28 4.52 -11.97
N ALA A 102 -5.79 3.54 -11.21
CA ALA A 102 -5.91 2.12 -11.57
C ALA A 102 -7.37 1.68 -11.66
N VAL A 103 -8.20 2.05 -10.67
CA VAL A 103 -9.65 1.78 -10.69
C VAL A 103 -10.31 2.40 -11.92
N PHE A 104 -9.95 3.65 -12.24
CA PHE A 104 -10.47 4.33 -13.43
C PHE A 104 -10.03 3.65 -14.73
N LEU A 105 -8.74 3.29 -14.86
CA LEU A 105 -8.23 2.59 -16.05
C LEU A 105 -8.86 1.22 -16.23
N VAL A 106 -9.02 0.45 -15.15
CA VAL A 106 -9.72 -0.83 -15.16
C VAL A 106 -11.16 -0.63 -15.64
N PHE A 107 -11.86 0.39 -15.18
CA PHE A 107 -13.20 0.72 -15.66
C PHE A 107 -13.23 1.02 -17.16
N VAL A 108 -12.30 1.85 -17.66
CA VAL A 108 -12.21 2.19 -19.09
C VAL A 108 -11.96 0.95 -19.94
N VAL A 109 -11.00 0.10 -19.52
CA VAL A 109 -10.69 -1.15 -20.23
C VAL A 109 -11.91 -2.07 -20.26
N MET A 110 -12.61 -2.23 -19.15
CA MET A 110 -13.82 -3.04 -19.09
C MET A 110 -14.96 -2.47 -19.95
N ALA A 111 -15.14 -1.14 -19.93
CA ALA A 111 -16.16 -0.49 -20.74
C ALA A 111 -15.90 -0.70 -22.23
N ALA A 112 -14.63 -0.67 -22.64
CA ALA A 112 -14.21 -0.99 -24.01
C ALA A 112 -14.40 -2.48 -24.36
N GLN A 113 -14.03 -3.37 -23.41
CA GLN A 113 -14.12 -4.83 -23.62
C GLN A 113 -15.55 -5.34 -23.73
N PHE A 114 -16.45 -4.83 -22.91
CA PHE A 114 -17.85 -5.27 -22.89
C PHE A 114 -18.76 -4.45 -23.81
N GLU A 115 -18.23 -3.40 -24.44
CA GLU A 115 -19.02 -2.43 -25.22
C GLU A 115 -20.27 -1.93 -24.46
N SER A 116 -20.19 -1.96 -23.11
CA SER A 116 -21.30 -1.66 -22.23
C SER A 116 -20.83 -1.12 -20.87
N VAL A 117 -21.16 0.12 -20.60
CA VAL A 117 -20.91 0.77 -19.31
C VAL A 117 -21.66 0.05 -18.16
N LYS A 118 -22.84 -0.50 -18.43
CA LYS A 118 -23.66 -1.18 -17.41
C LYS A 118 -22.98 -2.43 -16.85
N PHE A 119 -22.43 -3.26 -17.72
CA PHE A 119 -21.71 -4.47 -17.29
C PHE A 119 -20.39 -4.13 -16.58
N SER A 120 -19.71 -3.09 -17.03
CA SER A 120 -18.48 -2.62 -16.37
C SER A 120 -18.74 -2.14 -14.94
N ILE A 121 -19.77 -1.31 -14.74
CA ILE A 121 -20.16 -0.87 -13.37
C ILE A 121 -20.55 -2.07 -12.52
N MET A 122 -21.28 -3.04 -13.05
CA MET A 122 -21.69 -4.24 -12.34
C MET A 122 -20.46 -5.00 -11.78
N VAL A 123 -19.45 -5.25 -12.62
CA VAL A 123 -18.23 -5.93 -12.16
C VAL A 123 -17.47 -5.09 -11.17
N MET A 124 -17.40 -3.76 -11.37
CA MET A 124 -16.73 -2.85 -10.44
C MET A 124 -17.34 -2.85 -9.03
N THR A 125 -18.61 -3.22 -8.86
CA THR A 125 -19.22 -3.33 -7.52
C THR A 125 -18.56 -4.40 -6.64
N THR A 126 -17.82 -5.35 -7.22
CA THR A 126 -17.06 -6.35 -6.44
C THR A 126 -15.88 -5.74 -5.68
N ILE A 127 -15.31 -4.62 -6.15
CA ILE A 127 -14.18 -3.94 -5.51
C ILE A 127 -14.53 -3.48 -4.08
N PRO A 128 -15.58 -2.69 -3.83
CA PRO A 128 -15.95 -2.28 -2.48
C PRO A 128 -16.12 -3.46 -1.51
N PHE A 129 -16.71 -4.56 -1.97
CA PHE A 129 -16.88 -5.74 -1.12
C PHE A 129 -15.55 -6.44 -0.82
N SER A 130 -14.64 -6.50 -1.78
CA SER A 130 -13.29 -7.05 -1.56
C SER A 130 -12.50 -6.20 -0.56
N LEU A 131 -12.66 -4.85 -0.58
CA LEU A 131 -12.07 -3.97 0.41
C LEU A 131 -12.55 -4.30 1.85
N VAL A 132 -13.84 -4.61 2.02
CA VAL A 132 -14.39 -5.04 3.32
C VAL A 132 -13.66 -6.30 3.81
N GLY A 133 -13.39 -7.27 2.93
CA GLY A 133 -12.62 -8.47 3.25
C GLY A 133 -11.18 -8.15 3.67
N SER A 134 -10.51 -7.27 2.95
CA SER A 134 -9.15 -6.84 3.26
C SER A 134 -9.06 -6.11 4.60
N PHE A 135 -9.91 -5.13 4.84
CA PHE A 135 -9.95 -4.41 6.12
C PHE A 135 -10.36 -5.32 7.29
N GLY A 136 -11.28 -6.25 7.04
CA GLY A 136 -11.68 -7.26 8.02
C GLY A 136 -10.49 -8.12 8.45
N LEU A 137 -9.71 -8.63 7.51
CA LEU A 137 -8.55 -9.48 7.81
C LEU A 137 -7.39 -8.67 8.44
N LEU A 138 -7.13 -7.43 7.99
CA LEU A 138 -6.17 -6.54 8.65
C LEU A 138 -6.52 -6.31 10.12
N LYS A 139 -7.80 -6.05 10.41
CA LYS A 139 -8.29 -5.88 11.79
C LYS A 139 -8.15 -7.14 12.63
N LEU A 140 -8.46 -8.31 12.07
CA LEU A 140 -8.35 -9.60 12.77
C LEU A 140 -6.90 -9.98 13.08
N THR A 141 -5.96 -9.65 12.18
CA THR A 141 -4.53 -9.94 12.36
C THR A 141 -3.80 -8.87 13.17
N GLY A 142 -4.42 -7.72 13.42
CA GLY A 142 -3.79 -6.59 14.12
C GLY A 142 -2.70 -5.87 13.32
N VAL A 143 -2.57 -6.15 12.02
CA VAL A 143 -1.56 -5.53 11.17
C VAL A 143 -2.02 -4.15 10.74
N SER A 144 -1.16 -3.15 10.97
CA SER A 144 -1.44 -1.76 10.62
C SER A 144 -1.39 -1.54 9.10
N ILE A 145 -2.17 -0.56 8.64
CA ILE A 145 -2.13 -0.13 7.23
C ILE A 145 -0.77 0.53 6.98
N SER A 146 0.02 -0.08 6.12
CA SER A 146 1.34 0.38 5.68
C SER A 146 1.33 0.70 4.18
N MET A 147 2.43 1.24 3.67
CA MET A 147 2.61 1.43 2.21
C MET A 147 2.48 0.12 1.45
N THR A 148 3.01 -0.97 2.00
CA THR A 148 2.89 -2.30 1.38
C THR A 148 1.46 -2.81 1.39
N SER A 149 0.65 -2.48 2.42
CA SER A 149 -0.80 -2.76 2.41
C SER A 149 -1.51 -2.00 1.27
N LEU A 150 -1.14 -0.74 1.01
CA LEU A 150 -1.70 0.03 -0.12
C LEU A 150 -1.31 -0.57 -1.48
N LEU A 151 -0.09 -1.10 -1.62
CA LEU A 151 0.29 -1.87 -2.81
C LEU A 151 -0.55 -3.15 -2.95
N GLY A 152 -0.88 -3.82 -1.84
CA GLY A 152 -1.83 -4.93 -1.83
C GLY A 152 -3.20 -4.52 -2.37
N PHE A 153 -3.76 -3.39 -1.94
CA PHE A 153 -5.02 -2.88 -2.52
C PHE A 153 -4.92 -2.60 -4.02
N LEU A 154 -3.79 -2.08 -4.50
CA LEU A 154 -3.58 -1.85 -5.93
C LEU A 154 -3.61 -3.15 -6.73
N ILE A 155 -2.94 -4.20 -6.25
CA ILE A 155 -2.92 -5.53 -6.88
C ILE A 155 -4.30 -6.16 -6.81
N LEU A 156 -4.98 -6.05 -5.66
CA LEU A 156 -6.30 -6.61 -5.42
C LEU A 156 -7.35 -6.10 -6.43
N VAL A 157 -7.33 -4.81 -6.76
CA VAL A 157 -8.24 -4.24 -7.75
C VAL A 157 -8.15 -4.98 -9.07
N GLY A 158 -6.94 -5.26 -9.56
CA GLY A 158 -6.74 -6.00 -10.81
C GLY A 158 -7.17 -7.47 -10.73
N THR A 159 -6.85 -8.14 -9.63
CA THR A 159 -7.11 -9.59 -9.48
C THR A 159 -8.59 -9.91 -9.27
N VAL A 160 -9.30 -9.11 -8.47
CA VAL A 160 -10.73 -9.33 -8.20
C VAL A 160 -11.57 -9.06 -9.43
N VAL A 161 -11.28 -7.97 -10.15
CA VAL A 161 -12.02 -7.60 -11.36
C VAL A 161 -11.83 -8.63 -12.47
N ASN A 162 -10.64 -9.21 -12.61
CA ASN A 162 -10.36 -10.26 -13.59
C ASN A 162 -11.32 -11.46 -13.48
N ASN A 163 -11.67 -11.89 -12.28
CA ASN A 163 -12.62 -12.98 -12.06
C ASN A 163 -14.03 -12.61 -12.55
N GLY A 164 -14.46 -11.38 -12.33
CA GLY A 164 -15.73 -10.86 -12.81
C GLY A 164 -15.79 -10.74 -14.34
N ILE A 165 -14.70 -10.28 -14.96
CA ILE A 165 -14.57 -10.18 -16.42
C ILE A 165 -14.76 -11.55 -17.07
N LEU A 166 -14.02 -12.56 -16.62
CA LEU A 166 -14.09 -13.92 -17.14
C LEU A 166 -15.51 -14.52 -17.05
N TYR A 167 -16.21 -14.23 -15.96
CA TYR A 167 -17.59 -14.67 -15.78
C TYR A 167 -18.53 -14.01 -16.79
N VAL A 168 -18.53 -12.69 -16.89
CA VAL A 168 -19.41 -11.91 -17.78
C VAL A 168 -19.14 -12.23 -19.24
N ASP A 169 -17.87 -12.33 -19.64
CA ASP A 169 -17.49 -12.69 -21.00
C ASP A 169 -18.06 -14.06 -21.40
N THR A 170 -17.95 -15.05 -20.51
CA THR A 170 -18.51 -16.39 -20.79
C THR A 170 -20.03 -16.38 -20.86
N VAL A 171 -20.72 -15.60 -20.02
CA VAL A 171 -22.17 -15.44 -20.11
C VAL A 171 -22.55 -14.84 -21.47
N ASN A 172 -21.81 -13.80 -21.92
CA ASN A 172 -22.07 -13.17 -23.21
C ASN A 172 -21.86 -14.15 -24.37
N GLN A 173 -20.85 -15.01 -24.33
CA GLN A 173 -20.61 -16.04 -25.31
C GLN A 173 -21.78 -17.06 -25.38
N TYR A 174 -22.22 -17.56 -24.23
CA TYR A 174 -23.34 -18.52 -24.19
C TYR A 174 -24.68 -17.90 -24.57
N ARG A 175 -24.90 -16.62 -24.30
CA ARG A 175 -26.13 -15.90 -24.73
C ARG A 175 -26.29 -15.78 -26.22
N SER A 176 -25.26 -15.95 -27.00
CA SER A 176 -25.38 -16.01 -28.48
C SER A 176 -26.09 -17.27 -28.96
N THR A 177 -26.10 -18.33 -28.16
CA THR A 177 -26.62 -19.66 -28.52
C THR A 177 -27.73 -20.19 -27.61
N MET A 178 -27.90 -19.61 -26.41
CA MET A 178 -28.80 -20.06 -25.34
C MET A 178 -29.61 -18.90 -24.74
N ASP A 179 -30.71 -19.25 -24.08
CA ASP A 179 -31.46 -18.29 -23.26
C ASP A 179 -30.67 -17.84 -22.05
N LEU A 180 -31.04 -16.68 -21.50
CA LEU A 180 -30.33 -16.04 -20.35
C LEU A 180 -30.16 -16.96 -19.14
N ARG A 181 -31.22 -17.70 -18.77
CA ARG A 181 -31.20 -18.55 -17.60
C ARG A 181 -30.24 -19.72 -17.76
N THR A 182 -30.29 -20.39 -18.90
CA THR A 182 -29.40 -21.50 -19.23
C THR A 182 -27.95 -21.03 -19.37
N ALA A 183 -27.70 -19.88 -20.02
CA ALA A 183 -26.38 -19.29 -20.10
C ALA A 183 -25.74 -18.99 -18.74
N LEU A 184 -26.48 -18.46 -17.78
CA LEU A 184 -26.01 -18.21 -16.43
C LEU A 184 -25.69 -19.49 -15.66
N ILE A 185 -26.53 -20.52 -15.78
CA ILE A 185 -26.32 -21.82 -15.13
C ILE A 185 -25.08 -22.51 -15.71
N GLU A 186 -24.95 -22.54 -17.01
CA GLU A 186 -23.83 -23.19 -17.71
C GLU A 186 -22.50 -22.46 -17.45
N THR A 187 -22.53 -21.12 -17.43
CA THR A 187 -21.37 -20.32 -17.01
C THR A 187 -20.97 -20.65 -15.57
N GLY A 188 -21.93 -20.73 -14.66
CA GLY A 188 -21.65 -21.15 -13.29
C GLY A 188 -20.98 -22.53 -13.24
N ALA A 189 -21.53 -23.51 -13.93
CA ALA A 189 -21.00 -24.88 -13.97
C ALA A 189 -19.56 -24.94 -14.53
N THR A 190 -19.27 -24.16 -15.55
CA THR A 190 -17.96 -24.19 -16.24
C THR A 190 -16.90 -23.30 -15.60
N ARG A 191 -17.27 -22.14 -15.02
CA ARG A 191 -16.32 -21.12 -14.54
C ARG A 191 -16.06 -21.12 -13.04
N ILE A 192 -16.98 -21.64 -12.21
CA ILE A 192 -16.77 -21.65 -10.76
C ILE A 192 -15.47 -22.40 -10.39
N ARG A 193 -15.23 -23.57 -10.96
CA ARG A 193 -14.05 -24.37 -10.66
C ARG A 193 -12.72 -23.65 -11.02
N PRO A 194 -12.52 -23.14 -12.25
CA PRO A 194 -11.32 -22.38 -12.58
C PRO A 194 -11.09 -21.15 -11.70
N ILE A 195 -12.14 -20.36 -11.42
CA ILE A 195 -12.05 -19.17 -10.59
C ILE A 195 -11.63 -19.53 -9.16
N LEU A 196 -12.23 -20.57 -8.58
CA LEU A 196 -11.85 -21.03 -7.23
C LEU A 196 -10.41 -21.57 -7.21
N MET A 197 -10.00 -22.34 -8.23
CA MET A 197 -8.64 -22.89 -8.27
C MET A 197 -7.58 -21.77 -8.34
N THR A 198 -7.75 -20.78 -9.22
CA THR A 198 -6.80 -19.68 -9.35
C THR A 198 -6.74 -18.85 -8.07
N SER A 199 -7.87 -18.50 -7.48
CA SER A 199 -7.94 -17.71 -6.25
C SER A 199 -7.36 -18.46 -5.05
N MET A 200 -7.65 -19.75 -4.90
CA MET A 200 -7.06 -20.58 -3.83
C MET A 200 -5.55 -20.71 -4.00
N THR A 201 -5.07 -20.91 -5.23
CA THR A 201 -3.62 -20.97 -5.50
C THR A 201 -2.93 -19.66 -5.11
N THR A 202 -3.52 -18.51 -5.46
CA THR A 202 -2.98 -17.19 -5.09
C THR A 202 -2.98 -17.02 -3.56
N ILE A 203 -4.09 -17.34 -2.89
CA ILE A 203 -4.19 -17.26 -1.43
C ILE A 203 -3.13 -18.14 -0.77
N LEU A 204 -3.00 -19.40 -1.19
CA LEU A 204 -2.02 -20.34 -0.63
C LEU A 204 -0.58 -19.86 -0.86
N ALA A 205 -0.27 -19.29 -2.03
CA ALA A 205 1.04 -18.73 -2.34
C ALA A 205 1.40 -17.54 -1.43
N MET A 206 0.39 -16.78 -0.95
CA MET A 206 0.61 -15.63 -0.08
C MET A 206 0.69 -15.96 1.41
N ILE A 207 0.32 -17.17 1.84
CA ILE A 207 0.36 -17.58 3.26
C ILE A 207 1.75 -17.39 3.90
N PRO A 208 2.87 -17.83 3.30
CA PRO A 208 4.18 -17.64 3.92
C PRO A 208 4.52 -16.16 4.17
N MET A 209 4.10 -15.27 3.25
CA MET A 209 4.29 -13.83 3.37
C MET A 209 3.37 -13.23 4.44
N ALA A 210 2.12 -13.69 4.54
CA ALA A 210 1.18 -13.27 5.57
C ALA A 210 1.60 -13.67 6.98
N LEU A 211 2.31 -14.81 7.12
CA LEU A 211 2.88 -15.28 8.38
C LEU A 211 4.22 -14.60 8.71
N ALA A 212 4.66 -13.63 7.91
CA ALA A 212 5.92 -12.91 8.08
C ALA A 212 7.15 -13.83 8.20
N ILE A 213 7.18 -14.93 7.47
CA ILE A 213 8.30 -15.88 7.49
C ILE A 213 9.49 -15.29 6.71
N GLY A 214 10.64 -15.19 7.40
CA GLY A 214 11.88 -14.65 6.82
C GLY A 214 12.21 -13.23 7.28
N SER A 215 13.41 -12.76 6.95
CA SER A 215 13.97 -11.47 7.42
C SER A 215 13.19 -10.23 6.93
N SER A 216 12.54 -10.31 5.79
CA SER A 216 11.72 -9.22 5.21
C SER A 216 10.22 -9.45 5.36
N GLY A 217 9.80 -10.49 6.09
CA GLY A 217 8.41 -10.92 6.19
C GLY A 217 7.49 -9.84 6.76
N SER A 218 7.93 -9.15 7.81
CA SER A 218 7.14 -8.08 8.44
C SER A 218 6.84 -6.91 7.50
N THR A 219 7.76 -6.60 6.58
CA THR A 219 7.58 -5.48 5.64
C THR A 219 6.50 -5.79 4.60
N THR A 220 6.41 -7.02 4.12
CA THR A 220 5.49 -7.43 3.05
C THR A 220 4.20 -8.08 3.56
N GLN A 221 4.11 -8.33 4.87
CA GLN A 221 2.96 -8.97 5.53
C GLN A 221 1.64 -8.26 5.22
N GLY A 222 1.63 -6.93 5.30
CA GLY A 222 0.43 -6.14 5.04
C GLY A 222 -0.14 -6.31 3.63
N LEU A 223 0.73 -6.44 2.61
CA LEU A 223 0.33 -6.72 1.24
C LEU A 223 -0.40 -8.08 1.15
N ALA A 224 0.22 -9.13 1.71
CA ALA A 224 -0.34 -10.48 1.65
C ALA A 224 -1.69 -10.59 2.38
N ILE A 225 -1.83 -9.96 3.56
CA ILE A 225 -3.08 -9.96 4.33
C ILE A 225 -4.19 -9.26 3.56
N VAL A 226 -3.90 -8.11 2.95
CA VAL A 226 -4.87 -7.38 2.11
C VAL A 226 -5.35 -8.24 0.96
N ASP A 227 -4.44 -8.87 0.25
CA ASP A 227 -4.77 -9.71 -0.91
C ASP A 227 -5.56 -10.97 -0.50
N ILE A 228 -5.13 -11.68 0.53
CA ILE A 228 -5.86 -12.86 1.04
C ILE A 228 -7.27 -12.48 1.48
N GLY A 229 -7.43 -11.43 2.28
CA GLY A 229 -8.72 -10.97 2.75
C GLY A 229 -9.63 -10.52 1.63
N GLY A 230 -9.09 -9.71 0.72
CA GLY A 230 -9.81 -9.17 -0.42
C GLY A 230 -10.22 -10.23 -1.45
N LEU A 231 -9.31 -11.14 -1.81
CA LEU A 231 -9.62 -12.25 -2.72
C LEU A 231 -10.64 -13.21 -2.12
N SER A 232 -10.53 -13.56 -0.84
CA SER A 232 -11.47 -14.48 -0.19
C SER A 232 -12.92 -13.99 -0.27
N VAL A 233 -13.15 -12.73 0.09
CA VAL A 233 -14.48 -12.12 0.03
C VAL A 233 -14.85 -11.77 -1.40
N GLY A 234 -13.93 -11.20 -2.18
CA GLY A 234 -14.17 -10.76 -3.55
C GLY A 234 -14.59 -11.89 -4.48
N VAL A 235 -14.00 -13.08 -4.35
CA VAL A 235 -14.38 -14.26 -5.16
C VAL A 235 -15.79 -14.75 -4.79
N ILE A 236 -16.10 -14.82 -3.50
CA ILE A 236 -17.45 -15.23 -3.05
C ILE A 236 -18.48 -14.24 -3.60
N VAL A 237 -18.23 -12.94 -3.41
CA VAL A 237 -19.13 -11.89 -3.90
C VAL A 237 -19.26 -11.94 -5.42
N ALA A 238 -18.16 -12.08 -6.16
CA ALA A 238 -18.19 -12.16 -7.63
C ALA A 238 -19.05 -13.35 -8.10
N LEU A 239 -18.90 -14.51 -7.49
CA LEU A 239 -19.65 -15.72 -7.88
C LEU A 239 -21.17 -15.62 -7.61
N PHE A 240 -21.58 -14.86 -6.59
CA PHE A 240 -23.00 -14.70 -6.28
C PHE A 240 -23.61 -13.43 -6.85
N MET A 241 -22.90 -12.28 -6.72
CA MET A 241 -23.45 -10.98 -7.11
C MET A 241 -23.44 -10.75 -8.61
N VAL A 242 -22.38 -11.18 -9.31
CA VAL A 242 -22.27 -10.96 -10.76
C VAL A 242 -23.41 -11.63 -11.52
N PRO A 243 -23.74 -12.93 -11.31
CA PRO A 243 -24.89 -13.55 -11.99
C PRO A 243 -26.22 -12.88 -11.64
N VAL A 244 -26.42 -12.49 -10.38
CA VAL A 244 -27.65 -11.81 -9.95
C VAL A 244 -27.79 -10.45 -10.63
N TYR A 245 -26.76 -9.63 -10.61
CA TYR A 245 -26.77 -8.32 -11.28
C TYR A 245 -26.91 -8.46 -12.80
N TYR A 246 -26.25 -9.46 -13.38
CA TYR A 246 -26.37 -9.74 -14.80
C TYR A 246 -27.84 -10.08 -15.17
N ALA A 247 -28.49 -10.92 -14.39
CA ALA A 247 -29.90 -11.27 -14.61
C ALA A 247 -30.84 -10.07 -14.47
N LEU A 248 -30.56 -9.18 -13.49
CA LEU A 248 -31.36 -7.97 -13.28
C LEU A 248 -31.19 -6.95 -14.41
N LEU A 249 -29.96 -6.71 -14.85
CA LEU A 249 -29.63 -5.72 -15.88
C LEU A 249 -30.02 -6.18 -17.29
N SER A 250 -30.07 -7.50 -17.51
CA SER A 250 -30.42 -8.10 -18.82
C SER A 250 -31.90 -8.41 -18.96
N ARG A 251 -32.75 -8.15 -17.97
CA ARG A 251 -34.20 -8.25 -18.13
C ARG A 251 -34.65 -7.22 -19.15
N LYS A 252 -35.08 -7.70 -20.34
CA LYS A 252 -35.87 -6.86 -21.25
C LYS A 252 -37.15 -6.44 -20.53
N PRO A 253 -37.64 -5.19 -20.70
CA PRO A 253 -39.01 -4.85 -20.32
C PRO A 253 -39.93 -5.89 -20.98
N LYS A 254 -40.90 -6.38 -20.22
CA LYS A 254 -41.94 -7.28 -20.75
C LYS A 254 -42.59 -6.52 -21.92
N GLU A 255 -42.39 -6.99 -23.18
CA GLU A 255 -43.21 -6.51 -24.27
C GLU A 255 -44.65 -6.79 -23.90
N GLU A 256 -45.43 -5.74 -23.64
CA GLU A 256 -46.88 -5.85 -23.59
C GLU A 256 -47.31 -6.39 -24.94
N ILE A 257 -47.81 -7.63 -24.93
CA ILE A 257 -48.48 -8.22 -26.09
C ILE A 257 -49.70 -7.30 -26.33
N PRO A 258 -49.78 -6.64 -27.49
CA PRO A 258 -50.99 -5.86 -27.76
C PRO A 258 -52.16 -6.83 -27.77
N ASP A 259 -53.17 -6.50 -26.95
CA ASP A 259 -54.44 -7.21 -26.99
C ASP A 259 -54.94 -7.14 -28.44
N VAL A 260 -55.03 -8.27 -29.10
CA VAL A 260 -55.65 -8.41 -30.39
C VAL A 260 -57.14 -8.49 -30.14
N ASP A 261 -57.87 -7.40 -30.40
CA ASP A 261 -59.33 -7.35 -30.48
C ASP A 261 -59.85 -8.15 -31.67
#